data_9e87bbba5d6bb43fa2e4b71e601a5abb
#
_entry.id   9e87bbba5d6bb43fa2e4b71e601a5abb
#
_cell.length_a   1.000
_cell.length_b   1.000
_cell.length_c   1.000
_cell.angle_alpha   90.00
_cell.angle_beta   90.00
_cell.angle_gamma   90.00
#
_symmetry.space_group_name_H-M   'P 1'
#
loop_
_entity.id
_entity.type
_entity.pdbx_description
1 polymer ?
#
loop_
_entity_poly.entity_id
_entity_poly.type
_entity_poly.pdbx_seq_one_letter_code
_entity_poly.pdbx_strand_id
1 'polypeptide(L)'
;MAPLVSLLDTDPGYRFDVIETRHALETTTAELAAQRALALSRGHRPERAEVMPTLANNLVWRTLYVHNGRIHSDRIRVPWFGAPSVREGWSVPLAGPETLTPAERARDRRRSYARFAWFSENWVARNPADPTVLADMRYSLSADAFDPIWGIRFTPEGAPAEVEWINRSRDRRIDPGELWREITGADARYGQ
;
A
#
# COMPACT_ATOMS: atom_id res chain seq x y z
N MET A 1 -4.96 25.75 -33.31
CA MET A 1 -4.80 25.09 -32.01
C MET A 1 -3.33 25.13 -31.66
N ALA A 2 -2.91 26.05 -30.79
CA ALA A 2 -1.54 26.06 -30.27
C ALA A 2 -1.39 24.86 -29.32
N PRO A 3 -0.29 24.12 -29.37
CA PRO A 3 -0.10 22.98 -28.49
C PRO A 3 -0.08 23.44 -27.03
N LEU A 4 -0.76 22.70 -26.16
CA LEU A 4 -0.90 22.95 -24.71
C LEU A 4 0.46 23.26 -24.02
N VAL A 5 1.56 22.82 -24.60
CA VAL A 5 2.94 23.00 -24.14
C VAL A 5 3.39 24.46 -24.11
N SER A 6 2.84 25.34 -24.94
CA SER A 6 3.28 26.74 -24.98
C SER A 6 2.69 27.64 -23.89
N LEU A 7 1.60 27.20 -23.25
CA LEU A 7 0.98 27.90 -22.12
C LEU A 7 1.66 27.61 -20.79
N LEU A 8 2.44 26.52 -20.71
CA LEU A 8 3.10 26.06 -19.50
C LEU A 8 4.44 26.77 -19.23
N ASP A 9 4.98 27.48 -20.23
CA ASP A 9 6.32 28.06 -20.18
C ASP A 9 6.38 29.49 -19.58
N THR A 10 5.22 30.06 -19.24
CA THR A 10 5.13 31.46 -18.82
C THR A 10 4.84 31.66 -17.33
N ASP A 11 4.49 30.61 -16.57
CA ASP A 11 4.27 30.70 -15.15
C ASP A 11 5.39 30.01 -14.35
N PRO A 12 6.20 30.75 -13.55
CA PRO A 12 7.27 30.17 -12.75
C PRO A 12 6.79 29.14 -11.73
N GLY A 13 5.56 29.27 -11.21
CA GLY A 13 4.92 28.29 -10.29
C GLY A 13 4.63 26.98 -10.99
N TYR A 14 4.19 27.04 -12.22
CA TYR A 14 3.86 25.87 -13.02
C TYR A 14 5.10 25.02 -13.43
N ARG A 15 6.24 25.67 -13.63
CA ARG A 15 7.52 24.97 -13.87
C ARG A 15 7.93 24.10 -12.68
N PHE A 16 7.67 24.56 -11.47
CA PHE A 16 7.97 23.81 -10.26
C PHE A 16 7.12 22.54 -10.18
N ASP A 17 5.82 22.66 -10.40
CA ASP A 17 4.85 21.55 -10.37
C ASP A 17 5.15 20.50 -11.46
N VAL A 18 5.56 20.93 -12.66
CA VAL A 18 5.93 20.01 -13.77
C VAL A 18 7.21 19.26 -13.49
N ILE A 19 8.20 19.90 -12.89
CA ILE A 19 9.46 19.26 -12.50
C ILE A 19 9.23 18.27 -11.38
N GLU A 20 8.43 18.64 -10.38
CA GLU A 20 8.08 17.79 -9.25
C GLU A 20 7.24 16.58 -9.69
N THR A 21 6.26 16.78 -10.56
CA THR A 21 5.45 15.71 -11.15
C THR A 21 6.28 14.77 -12.02
N ARG A 22 7.19 15.30 -12.82
CA ARG A 22 8.08 14.48 -13.66
C ARG A 22 9.05 13.67 -12.82
N HIS A 23 9.65 14.27 -11.80
CA HIS A 23 10.53 13.57 -10.86
C HIS A 23 9.78 12.48 -10.09
N ALA A 24 8.57 12.76 -9.61
CA ALA A 24 7.71 11.77 -8.97
C ALA A 24 7.37 10.60 -9.90
N LEU A 25 7.08 10.85 -11.18
CA LEU A 25 6.79 9.81 -12.17
C LEU A 25 8.04 8.95 -12.48
N GLU A 26 9.20 9.56 -12.62
CA GLU A 26 10.45 8.82 -12.87
C GLU A 26 10.85 7.97 -11.66
N THR A 27 10.72 8.49 -10.45
CA THR A 27 10.95 7.78 -9.19
C THR A 27 9.99 6.59 -9.08
N THR A 28 8.69 6.79 -9.21
CA THR A 28 7.70 5.70 -9.17
C THR A 28 7.97 4.60 -10.18
N THR A 29 8.57 4.93 -11.32
CA THR A 29 8.94 3.92 -12.34
C THR A 29 10.10 3.04 -11.88
N ALA A 30 11.11 3.60 -11.20
CA ALA A 30 12.25 2.84 -10.67
C ALA A 30 11.83 1.87 -9.55
N GLU A 31 10.97 2.33 -8.64
CA GLU A 31 10.44 1.51 -7.55
C GLU A 31 9.53 0.38 -8.07
N LEU A 32 8.69 0.67 -9.06
CA LEU A 32 7.89 -0.37 -9.72
C LEU A 32 8.77 -1.39 -10.45
N ALA A 33 9.85 -0.97 -11.07
CA ALA A 33 10.82 -1.87 -11.69
C ALA A 33 11.51 -2.76 -10.65
N ALA A 34 11.93 -2.18 -9.52
CA ALA A 34 12.51 -2.93 -8.41
C ALA A 34 11.53 -3.93 -7.80
N GLN A 35 10.27 -3.54 -7.59
CA GLN A 35 9.22 -4.44 -7.13
C GLN A 35 8.99 -5.60 -8.10
N ARG A 36 8.91 -5.32 -9.40
CA ARG A 36 8.73 -6.36 -10.42
C ARG A 36 9.90 -7.34 -10.44
N ALA A 37 11.13 -6.83 -10.33
CA ALA A 37 12.33 -7.66 -10.26
C ALA A 37 12.28 -8.58 -9.02
N LEU A 38 11.88 -8.06 -7.86
CA LEU A 38 11.68 -8.84 -6.64
C LEU A 38 10.63 -9.93 -6.82
N ALA A 39 9.47 -9.60 -7.38
CA ALA A 39 8.42 -10.58 -7.63
C ALA A 39 8.90 -11.68 -8.57
N LEU A 40 9.57 -11.33 -9.66
CA LEU A 40 10.13 -12.29 -10.62
C LEU A 40 11.21 -13.19 -10.01
N SER A 41 12.07 -12.68 -9.13
CA SER A 41 13.09 -13.48 -8.42
C SER A 41 12.47 -14.56 -7.54
N ARG A 42 11.24 -14.34 -7.08
CA ARG A 42 10.42 -15.33 -6.33
C ARG A 42 9.60 -16.27 -7.24
N GLY A 43 9.72 -16.13 -8.56
CA GLY A 43 8.88 -16.86 -9.52
C GLY A 43 7.44 -16.35 -9.59
N HIS A 44 7.15 -15.18 -9.03
CA HIS A 44 5.83 -14.58 -9.04
C HIS A 44 5.60 -13.75 -10.31
N ARG A 45 4.36 -13.78 -10.79
CA ARG A 45 3.88 -12.90 -11.86
C ARG A 45 2.80 -12.00 -11.27
N PRO A 46 3.10 -10.74 -10.95
CA PRO A 46 2.11 -9.82 -10.39
C PRO A 46 0.94 -9.59 -11.33
N GLU A 47 -0.27 -9.85 -10.82
CA GLU A 47 -1.54 -9.54 -11.50
C GLU A 47 -1.83 -8.03 -11.37
N ARG A 48 -1.42 -7.46 -10.25
CA ARG A 48 -1.54 -6.07 -9.89
C ARG A 48 -0.38 -5.68 -8.99
N ALA A 49 0.13 -4.47 -9.13
CA ALA A 49 1.26 -3.98 -8.34
C ALA A 49 1.11 -2.48 -8.06
N GLU A 50 1.57 -2.05 -6.90
CA GLU A 50 1.57 -0.67 -6.46
C GLU A 50 2.76 -0.41 -5.54
N VAL A 51 3.33 0.79 -5.60
CA VAL A 51 4.38 1.25 -4.71
C VAL A 51 3.97 2.58 -4.10
N MET A 52 4.24 2.73 -2.82
CA MET A 52 3.86 3.91 -2.04
C MET A 52 5.05 4.39 -1.22
N PRO A 53 5.34 5.69 -1.21
CA PRO A 53 6.40 6.21 -0.36
C PRO A 53 6.07 5.95 1.10
N THR A 54 7.09 5.66 1.89
CA THR A 54 6.93 5.66 3.34
C THR A 54 7.01 7.09 3.87
N LEU A 55 6.64 7.28 5.12
CA LEU A 55 6.50 8.62 5.68
C LEU A 55 7.80 9.44 5.57
N ALA A 56 7.65 10.67 5.10
CA ALA A 56 8.66 11.73 5.09
C ALA A 56 9.97 11.40 4.36
N ASN A 57 9.94 10.50 3.35
CA ASN A 57 11.11 10.24 2.51
C ASN A 57 10.73 9.70 1.13
N ASN A 58 11.68 9.78 0.19
CA ASN A 58 11.56 9.29 -1.18
C ASN A 58 12.57 8.17 -1.48
N LEU A 59 13.13 7.54 -0.47
CA LEU A 59 14.13 6.48 -0.63
C LEU A 59 13.60 5.11 -0.22
N VAL A 60 12.64 5.09 0.71
CA VAL A 60 12.05 3.85 1.23
C VAL A 60 10.58 3.78 0.81
N TRP A 61 10.23 2.69 0.16
CA TRP A 61 8.94 2.46 -0.44
C TRP A 61 8.32 1.19 0.10
N ARG A 62 7.04 1.26 0.40
CA ARG A 62 6.22 0.08 0.61
C ARG A 62 5.73 -0.41 -0.74
N THR A 63 5.87 -1.70 -0.99
CA THR A 63 5.38 -2.33 -2.19
C THR A 63 4.21 -3.25 -1.86
N LEU A 64 3.23 -3.28 -2.75
CA LEU A 64 2.14 -4.23 -2.73
C LEU A 64 2.02 -4.87 -4.10
N TYR A 65 1.87 -6.19 -4.17
CA TYR A 65 1.46 -6.86 -5.39
C TYR A 65 0.58 -8.07 -5.10
N VAL A 66 -0.26 -8.39 -6.07
CA VAL A 66 -1.13 -9.57 -6.01
C VAL A 66 -0.52 -10.68 -6.87
N HIS A 67 -0.41 -11.87 -6.31
CA HIS A 67 -0.03 -13.08 -7.01
C HIS A 67 -0.77 -14.27 -6.42
N ASN A 68 -1.42 -15.08 -7.28
CA ASN A 68 -2.19 -16.26 -6.88
C ASN A 68 -3.20 -15.96 -5.73
N GLY A 69 -3.96 -14.88 -5.86
CA GLY A 69 -4.97 -14.48 -4.88
C GLY A 69 -4.41 -14.05 -3.52
N ARG A 70 -3.13 -13.70 -3.44
CA ARG A 70 -2.48 -13.19 -2.22
C ARG A 70 -1.89 -11.81 -2.46
N ILE A 71 -2.03 -10.95 -1.46
CA ILE A 71 -1.32 -9.68 -1.39
C ILE A 71 0.03 -9.94 -0.73
N HIS A 72 1.09 -9.56 -1.41
CA HIS A 72 2.46 -9.52 -0.89
C HIS A 72 2.83 -8.09 -0.58
N SER A 73 3.46 -7.86 0.56
CA SER A 73 3.91 -6.55 1.01
C SER A 73 5.36 -6.63 1.43
N ASP A 74 6.19 -5.81 0.83
CA ASP A 74 7.62 -5.70 1.12
C ASP A 74 8.00 -4.22 1.29
N ARG A 75 9.20 -3.94 1.75
CA ARG A 75 9.83 -2.64 1.64
C ARG A 75 11.01 -2.68 0.68
N ILE A 76 11.11 -1.67 -0.16
CA ILE A 76 12.24 -1.47 -1.06
C ILE A 76 12.87 -0.12 -0.74
N ARG A 77 14.17 -0.12 -0.57
CA ARG A 77 14.95 1.09 -0.52
C ARG A 77 15.59 1.30 -1.89
N VAL A 78 15.28 2.42 -2.52
CA VAL A 78 15.84 2.83 -3.82
C VAL A 78 16.70 4.07 -3.57
N PRO A 79 18.03 3.91 -3.39
CA PRO A 79 18.93 5.03 -3.18
C PRO A 79 19.14 5.80 -4.48
N TRP A 80 19.54 7.06 -4.38
CA TRP A 80 19.91 7.86 -5.56
C TRP A 80 21.11 7.29 -6.32
N PHE A 81 21.99 6.58 -5.60
CA PHE A 81 23.17 5.91 -6.16
C PHE A 81 23.26 4.50 -5.58
N GLY A 82 23.55 3.52 -6.46
CA GLY A 82 23.69 2.12 -6.08
C GLY A 82 22.45 1.28 -6.38
N ALA A 83 22.49 0.01 -6.00
CA ALA A 83 21.41 -0.94 -6.23
C ALA A 83 20.28 -0.77 -5.20
N PRO A 84 19.03 -1.03 -5.60
CA PRO A 84 17.94 -1.19 -4.65
C PRO A 84 18.22 -2.32 -3.66
N SER A 85 17.76 -2.15 -2.43
CA SER A 85 17.79 -3.20 -1.41
C SER A 85 16.38 -3.49 -0.90
N VAL A 86 16.14 -4.74 -0.51
CA VAL A 86 14.82 -5.24 -0.14
C VAL A 86 14.82 -5.66 1.31
N ARG A 87 13.80 -5.23 2.04
CA ARG A 87 13.39 -5.82 3.31
C ARG A 87 12.14 -6.64 3.08
N GLU A 88 12.29 -7.95 3.22
CA GLU A 88 11.16 -8.87 3.05
C GLU A 88 10.09 -8.60 4.09
N GLY A 89 8.85 -8.63 3.64
CA GLY A 89 7.69 -8.44 4.48
C GLY A 89 6.87 -9.72 4.62
N TRP A 90 5.59 -9.63 4.33
CA TRP A 90 4.63 -10.69 4.58
C TRP A 90 3.60 -10.80 3.45
N SER A 91 2.79 -11.85 3.48
CA SER A 91 1.68 -12.01 2.55
C SER A 91 0.41 -12.48 3.24
N VAL A 92 -0.74 -12.02 2.71
CA VAL A 92 -2.07 -12.42 3.19
C VAL A 92 -2.98 -12.73 2.00
N PRO A 93 -4.00 -13.58 2.19
CA PRO A 93 -5.02 -13.78 1.16
C PRO A 93 -5.74 -12.47 0.81
N LEU A 94 -5.90 -12.20 -0.47
CA LEU A 94 -6.76 -11.12 -0.96
C LEU A 94 -8.21 -11.44 -0.60
N ALA A 95 -8.93 -10.46 -0.05
CA ALA A 95 -10.34 -10.62 0.28
C ALA A 95 -11.22 -10.01 -0.83
N GLY A 96 -11.70 -10.86 -1.72
CA GLY A 96 -12.71 -10.50 -2.72
C GLY A 96 -14.15 -10.78 -2.25
N PRO A 97 -15.17 -10.40 -3.05
CA PRO A 97 -16.57 -10.68 -2.74
C PRO A 97 -16.87 -12.17 -2.51
N GLU A 98 -16.12 -13.04 -3.18
CA GLU A 98 -16.21 -14.50 -3.10
C GLU A 98 -15.75 -15.04 -1.75
N THR A 99 -14.89 -14.32 -1.03
CA THR A 99 -14.36 -14.71 0.29
C THR A 99 -15.29 -14.36 1.45
N LEU A 100 -16.36 -13.61 1.16
CA LEU A 100 -17.36 -13.26 2.18
C LEU A 100 -18.14 -14.49 2.63
N THR A 101 -18.35 -14.62 3.93
CA THR A 101 -19.22 -15.65 4.52
C THR A 101 -20.67 -15.45 4.08
N PRO A 102 -21.56 -16.46 4.19
CA PRO A 102 -22.97 -16.29 3.88
C PRO A 102 -23.63 -15.13 4.67
N ALA A 103 -23.30 -14.97 5.94
CA ALA A 103 -23.81 -13.87 6.77
C ALA A 103 -23.31 -12.48 6.29
N GLU A 104 -22.09 -12.39 5.83
CA GLU A 104 -21.49 -11.15 5.27
C GLU A 104 -22.02 -10.81 3.87
N ARG A 105 -22.61 -11.79 3.16
CA ARG A 105 -23.27 -11.58 1.87
C ARG A 105 -24.67 -11.01 1.98
N ALA A 106 -25.23 -10.88 3.18
CA ALA A 106 -26.49 -10.17 3.39
C ALA A 106 -26.43 -8.77 2.79
N ARG A 107 -27.55 -8.27 2.24
CA ARG A 107 -27.63 -7.10 1.35
C ARG A 107 -26.84 -5.89 1.87
N ASP A 108 -27.01 -5.53 3.13
CA ASP A 108 -26.44 -4.30 3.67
C ASP A 108 -24.95 -4.48 4.04
N ARG A 109 -24.55 -5.65 4.53
CA ARG A 109 -23.14 -6.02 4.77
C ARG A 109 -22.36 -6.08 3.47
N ARG A 110 -22.92 -6.68 2.43
CA ARG A 110 -22.34 -6.71 1.09
C ARG A 110 -22.15 -5.29 0.52
N ARG A 111 -23.10 -4.38 0.76
CA ARG A 111 -22.98 -2.98 0.36
C ARG A 111 -21.86 -2.27 1.14
N SER A 112 -21.74 -2.53 2.42
CA SER A 112 -20.68 -1.98 3.26
C SER A 112 -19.31 -2.50 2.83
N TYR A 113 -19.18 -3.79 2.51
CA TYR A 113 -17.98 -4.36 1.90
C TYR A 113 -17.65 -3.65 0.57
N ALA A 114 -18.61 -3.50 -0.33
CA ALA A 114 -18.38 -2.88 -1.64
C ALA A 114 -17.88 -1.43 -1.54
N ARG A 115 -18.42 -0.66 -0.58
CA ARG A 115 -17.93 0.71 -0.29
C ARG A 115 -16.51 0.71 0.24
N PHE A 116 -16.20 -0.23 1.15
CA PHE A 116 -14.86 -0.35 1.69
C PHE A 116 -13.85 -0.82 0.64
N ALA A 117 -14.22 -1.80 -0.17
CA ALA A 117 -13.40 -2.29 -1.27
C ALA A 117 -13.12 -1.18 -2.31
N TRP A 118 -14.12 -0.35 -2.62
CA TRP A 118 -13.92 0.83 -3.46
C TRP A 118 -12.96 1.85 -2.82
N PHE A 119 -13.16 2.17 -1.52
CA PHE A 119 -12.27 3.06 -0.77
C PHE A 119 -10.82 2.54 -0.77
N SER A 120 -10.65 1.24 -0.57
CA SER A 120 -9.34 0.57 -0.50
C SER A 120 -8.78 0.22 -1.88
N GLU A 121 -9.43 0.66 -2.97
CA GLU A 121 -9.08 0.26 -4.33
C GLU A 121 -8.91 -1.26 -4.47
N ASN A 122 -9.75 -2.04 -3.80
CA ASN A 122 -9.70 -3.50 -3.71
C ASN A 122 -8.39 -4.09 -3.12
N TRP A 123 -7.60 -3.29 -2.40
CA TRP A 123 -6.48 -3.80 -1.60
C TRP A 123 -6.98 -4.25 -0.23
N VAL A 124 -7.88 -5.21 -0.21
CA VAL A 124 -8.55 -5.69 1.00
C VAL A 124 -8.02 -7.05 1.40
N ALA A 125 -7.72 -7.23 2.68
CA ALA A 125 -7.41 -8.54 3.26
C ALA A 125 -8.21 -8.76 4.55
N ARG A 126 -8.47 -10.02 4.88
CA ARG A 126 -9.07 -10.39 6.17
C ARG A 126 -7.98 -10.45 7.24
N ASN A 127 -8.27 -9.89 8.41
CA ASN A 127 -7.33 -9.94 9.53
C ASN A 127 -7.15 -11.39 10.00
N PRO A 128 -5.93 -11.92 9.97
CA PRO A 128 -5.68 -13.30 10.43
C PRO A 128 -5.98 -13.53 11.90
N ALA A 129 -5.84 -12.50 12.74
CA ALA A 129 -6.10 -12.58 14.19
C ALA A 129 -7.57 -12.32 14.56
N ASP A 130 -8.32 -11.62 13.70
CA ASP A 130 -9.74 -11.33 13.90
C ASP A 130 -10.48 -11.45 12.57
N PRO A 131 -11.05 -12.63 12.26
CA PRO A 131 -11.70 -12.87 10.97
C PRO A 131 -12.93 -11.99 10.69
N THR A 132 -13.46 -11.28 11.69
CA THR A 132 -14.56 -10.33 11.51
C THR A 132 -14.12 -9.02 10.88
N VAL A 133 -12.80 -8.78 10.82
CA VAL A 133 -12.20 -7.54 10.30
C VAL A 133 -11.68 -7.72 8.89
N LEU A 134 -12.08 -6.82 8.01
CA LEU A 134 -11.47 -6.57 6.71
C LEU A 134 -10.66 -5.28 6.75
N ALA A 135 -9.47 -5.29 6.18
CA ALA A 135 -8.48 -4.22 6.31
C ALA A 135 -7.97 -3.72 4.96
N ASP A 136 -7.70 -2.42 4.88
CA ASP A 136 -7.02 -1.79 3.76
C ASP A 136 -5.51 -2.04 3.87
N MET A 137 -4.97 -2.75 2.90
CA MET A 137 -3.57 -3.16 2.90
C MET A 137 -2.60 -2.11 2.39
N ARG A 138 -3.09 -1.00 1.84
CA ARG A 138 -2.24 0.09 1.35
C ARG A 138 -1.49 0.79 2.48
N TYR A 139 -2.10 0.85 3.67
CA TYR A 139 -1.56 1.60 4.81
C TYR A 139 -1.48 0.73 6.05
N SER A 140 -0.30 0.71 6.67
CA SER A 140 -0.02 -0.09 7.87
C SER A 140 0.78 0.71 8.88
N LEU A 141 0.57 0.41 10.15
CA LEU A 141 1.36 0.94 11.26
C LEU A 141 2.70 0.19 11.40
N SER A 142 2.77 -1.04 10.93
CA SER A 142 3.97 -1.88 10.96
C SER A 142 4.45 -2.24 9.55
N ALA A 143 5.76 -2.35 9.40
CA ALA A 143 6.39 -2.89 8.21
C ALA A 143 6.39 -4.42 8.19
N ASP A 144 6.50 -5.03 9.38
CA ASP A 144 6.83 -6.44 9.56
C ASP A 144 5.61 -7.30 9.89
N ALA A 145 4.44 -6.67 10.08
CA ALA A 145 3.23 -7.36 10.51
C ALA A 145 1.98 -6.81 9.82
N PHE A 146 0.93 -7.64 9.86
CA PHE A 146 -0.43 -7.21 9.51
C PHE A 146 -0.94 -6.26 10.58
N ASP A 147 -0.78 -4.96 10.37
CA ASP A 147 -1.18 -3.91 11.31
C ASP A 147 -1.80 -2.72 10.56
N PRO A 148 -2.98 -2.91 9.94
CA PRO A 148 -3.61 -1.92 9.09
C PRO A 148 -4.11 -0.71 9.87
N ILE A 149 -4.08 0.46 9.22
CA ILE A 149 -4.62 1.70 9.77
C ILE A 149 -6.14 1.74 9.67
N TRP A 150 -6.68 1.28 8.54
CA TRP A 150 -8.12 1.33 8.26
C TRP A 150 -8.69 -0.04 8.00
N GLY A 151 -9.94 -0.21 8.45
CA GLY A 151 -10.68 -1.44 8.26
C GLY A 151 -12.16 -1.27 8.52
N ILE A 152 -12.91 -2.32 8.27
CA ILE A 152 -14.29 -2.50 8.74
C ILE A 152 -14.35 -3.80 9.53
N ARG A 153 -15.14 -3.78 10.62
CA ARG A 153 -15.50 -4.97 11.38
C ARG A 153 -16.96 -5.27 11.14
N PHE A 154 -17.28 -6.50 10.75
CA PHE A 154 -18.65 -6.96 10.74
C PHE A 154 -19.13 -7.16 12.17
N THR A 155 -20.24 -6.50 12.49
CA THR A 155 -20.85 -6.56 13.83
C THR A 155 -21.67 -7.85 14.01
N PRO A 156 -21.96 -8.27 15.23
CA PRO A 156 -22.90 -9.35 15.48
C PRO A 156 -24.28 -9.07 14.86
N GLU A 157 -25.02 -10.14 14.59
CA GLU A 157 -26.39 -10.02 14.10
C GLU A 157 -27.27 -9.31 15.13
N GLY A 158 -28.12 -8.40 14.68
CA GLY A 158 -28.98 -7.58 15.54
C GLY A 158 -28.29 -6.32 16.13
N ALA A 159 -27.03 -6.07 15.81
CA ALA A 159 -26.38 -4.82 16.20
C ALA A 159 -26.99 -3.61 15.45
N PRO A 160 -26.91 -2.39 16.02
CA PRO A 160 -27.48 -1.17 15.42
C PRO A 160 -26.87 -0.82 14.04
N ALA A 161 -25.63 -1.22 13.79
CA ALA A 161 -24.93 -1.02 12.53
C ALA A 161 -24.40 -2.36 12.02
N GLU A 162 -24.39 -2.54 10.71
CA GLU A 162 -23.91 -3.77 10.06
C GLU A 162 -22.38 -3.91 10.08
N VAL A 163 -21.68 -2.78 10.14
CA VAL A 163 -20.24 -2.71 10.25
C VAL A 163 -19.81 -1.56 11.17
N GLU A 164 -18.69 -1.76 11.84
CA GLU A 164 -17.95 -0.76 12.57
C GLU A 164 -16.75 -0.30 11.70
N TRP A 165 -16.56 1.01 11.57
CA TRP A 165 -15.40 1.57 10.93
C TRP A 165 -14.21 1.60 11.88
N ILE A 166 -13.10 0.99 11.46
CA ILE A 166 -11.84 1.00 12.21
C ILE A 166 -10.94 2.09 11.62
N ASN A 167 -10.47 2.97 12.51
CA ASN A 167 -9.50 4.01 12.16
C ASN A 167 -8.45 4.13 13.27
N ARG A 168 -7.25 3.66 12.97
CA ARG A 168 -6.09 3.67 13.87
C ARG A 168 -5.04 4.70 13.46
N SER A 169 -5.41 5.70 12.68
CA SER A 169 -4.47 6.73 12.22
C SER A 169 -3.77 7.49 13.37
N ARG A 170 -4.43 7.57 14.53
CA ARG A 170 -3.87 8.20 15.75
C ARG A 170 -2.88 7.32 16.51
N ASP A 171 -2.86 6.02 16.23
CA ASP A 171 -1.94 5.05 16.86
C ASP A 171 -0.55 5.09 16.21
N ARG A 172 -0.43 5.83 15.11
CA ARG A 172 0.79 5.93 14.34
C ARG A 172 1.91 6.54 15.20
N ARG A 173 2.92 5.73 15.45
CA ARG A 173 4.16 6.16 16.10
C ARG A 173 5.29 6.08 15.09
N ILE A 174 6.12 7.10 15.08
CA ILE A 174 7.32 7.16 14.25
C ILE A 174 8.49 7.02 15.21
N ASP A 175 9.32 6.01 14.99
CA ASP A 175 10.65 5.96 15.58
C ASP A 175 11.62 6.68 14.63
N PRO A 176 12.10 7.89 14.99
CA PRO A 176 13.01 8.63 14.12
C PRO A 176 14.33 7.90 13.86
N GLY A 177 14.78 7.10 14.86
CA GLY A 177 16.01 6.33 14.73
C GLY A 177 15.87 5.15 13.77
N GLU A 178 14.72 4.46 13.78
CA GLU A 178 14.42 3.41 12.81
C GLU A 178 14.32 4.00 11.39
N LEU A 179 13.55 5.07 11.25
CA LEU A 179 13.40 5.75 9.97
C LEU A 179 14.75 6.21 9.39
N TRP A 180 15.61 6.78 10.24
CA TRP A 180 16.95 7.20 9.83
C TRP A 180 17.80 6.03 9.34
N ARG A 181 17.79 4.89 10.06
CA ARG A 181 18.51 3.68 9.62
C ARG A 181 18.00 3.13 8.30
N GLU A 182 16.68 3.12 8.10
CA GLU A 182 16.08 2.72 6.82
C GLU A 182 16.53 3.64 5.67
N ILE A 183 16.42 4.95 5.86
CA ILE A 183 16.77 5.96 4.85
C ILE A 183 18.26 5.88 4.47
N THR A 184 19.13 5.75 5.45
CA THR A 184 20.60 5.70 5.23
C THR A 184 21.08 4.34 4.72
N GLY A 185 20.25 3.30 4.81
CA GLY A 185 20.66 1.92 4.48
C GLY A 185 21.45 1.24 5.58
N ALA A 186 21.45 1.79 6.80
CA ALA A 186 22.07 1.18 7.97
C ALA A 186 21.20 0.12 8.65
N ASP A 187 20.00 -0.12 8.14
CA ASP A 187 19.11 -1.16 8.66
C ASP A 187 19.51 -2.53 8.09
N ALA A 188 20.03 -3.40 8.95
CA ALA A 188 20.51 -4.74 8.59
C ALA A 188 19.40 -5.69 8.08
N ARG A 189 18.13 -5.32 8.20
CA ARG A 189 16.99 -6.08 7.67
C ARG A 189 16.84 -5.98 6.14
N TYR A 190 17.55 -5.03 5.51
CA TYR A 190 17.59 -4.94 4.06
C TYR A 190 18.69 -5.87 3.51
N GLY A 191 18.27 -6.91 2.78
CA GLY A 191 19.17 -7.74 1.98
C GLY A 191 19.64 -7.02 0.70
N GLN A 192 20.82 -7.40 0.23
CA GLN A 192 21.35 -6.96 -1.06
C GLN A 192 20.84 -7.84 -2.20
#